data_758861e1e043437937fdea14800d7b77
#
_entry.id   758861e1e043437937fdea14800d7b77
#
_cell.length_a   1.000
_cell.length_b   1.000
_cell.length_c   1.000
_cell.angle_alpha   90.00
_cell.angle_beta   90.00
_cell.angle_gamma   90.00
#
_symmetry.space_group_name_H-M   'P 1'
#
loop_
_entity.id
_entity.type
_entity.pdbx_description
1 polymer ?
#
loop_
_entity_poly.entity_id
_entity_poly.type
_entity_poly.pdbx_seq_one_letter_code
_entity_poly.pdbx_strand_id
1 'polypeptide(L)'
;PGAVVSAIAQLPGGDLLAATLPGGKIHRVDAKGKVSEFASLQVEQIWAIVPHEGRLLVGTGPKGELFSLDLQGKDPKVVLDSDEKDILSVLTVGKEVLVGTSPGAKLLQVTKATDGELLHDFAGDEVRALALVEGGLVAAVNDFSDRALSSVQALTKTLNRTSLIG
;
A
#
# COMPACT_ATOMS: atom_id res chain seq x y z
N PRO A 1 21.64 -2.59 14.87
CA PRO A 1 21.00 -2.84 13.59
C PRO A 1 20.40 -1.54 13.09
N GLY A 2 20.71 -1.16 11.84
CA GLY A 2 20.18 0.06 11.23
C GLY A 2 18.69 -0.11 10.89
N ALA A 3 17.94 1.00 10.91
CA ALA A 3 16.58 1.04 10.40
C ALA A 3 16.62 1.12 8.86
N VAL A 4 15.70 0.41 8.21
CA VAL A 4 15.46 0.52 6.77
C VAL A 4 14.21 1.37 6.58
N VAL A 5 14.27 2.39 5.74
CA VAL A 5 13.07 3.12 5.31
C VAL A 5 12.35 2.29 4.27
N SER A 6 11.13 1.87 4.58
CA SER A 6 10.32 1.00 3.73
C SER A 6 9.30 1.76 2.88
N ALA A 7 8.79 2.88 3.38
CA ALA A 7 7.84 3.73 2.68
C ALA A 7 8.03 5.19 3.04
N ILE A 8 7.72 6.08 2.10
CA ILE A 8 7.67 7.52 2.30
C ILE A 8 6.37 8.07 1.72
N ALA A 9 5.81 9.11 2.36
CA ALA A 9 4.67 9.85 1.87
C ALA A 9 4.80 11.33 2.24
N GLN A 10 4.15 12.20 1.52
CA GLN A 10 4.07 13.63 1.85
C GLN A 10 2.68 13.93 2.40
N LEU A 11 2.64 14.59 3.55
CA LEU A 11 1.40 15.14 4.10
C LEU A 11 0.95 16.39 3.31
N PRO A 12 -0.36 16.69 3.30
CA PRO A 12 -0.87 17.90 2.64
C PRO A 12 -0.21 19.19 3.12
N GLY A 13 0.37 19.22 4.33
CA GLY A 13 1.11 20.37 4.88
C GLY A 13 2.58 20.45 4.45
N GLY A 14 3.07 19.52 3.61
CA GLY A 14 4.43 19.51 3.08
C GLY A 14 5.42 18.67 3.89
N ASP A 15 5.13 18.30 5.12
CA ASP A 15 5.99 17.40 5.89
C ASP A 15 6.02 15.99 5.31
N LEU A 16 7.12 15.30 5.48
CA LEU A 16 7.29 13.93 5.02
C LEU A 16 7.01 12.93 6.15
N LEU A 17 6.44 11.81 5.78
CA LEU A 17 6.35 10.62 6.61
C LEU A 17 7.32 9.57 6.08
N ALA A 18 7.99 8.86 6.99
CA ALA A 18 8.88 7.76 6.69
C ALA A 18 8.57 6.58 7.61
N ALA A 19 8.14 5.46 7.03
CA ALA A 19 8.04 4.20 7.76
C ALA A 19 9.39 3.52 7.85
N THR A 20 9.64 2.83 8.96
CA THR A 20 10.91 2.13 9.18
C THR A 20 10.70 0.67 9.57
N LEU A 21 11.63 -0.17 9.12
CA LEU A 21 11.73 -1.59 9.49
C LEU A 21 12.94 -1.81 10.42
N PRO A 22 12.85 -2.77 11.37
CA PRO A 22 11.64 -3.46 11.81
C PRO A 22 10.79 -2.59 12.73
N GLY A 23 9.53 -3.00 12.92
CA GLY A 23 8.66 -2.52 13.98
C GLY A 23 7.84 -1.28 13.62
N GLY A 24 6.69 -1.39 13.11
CA GLY A 24 5.51 -0.54 12.89
C GLY A 24 5.57 0.97 13.16
N LYS A 25 6.74 1.60 13.01
CA LYS A 25 6.94 3.03 13.31
C LYS A 25 6.91 3.88 12.07
N ILE A 26 6.22 5.01 12.20
CA ILE A 26 6.19 6.09 11.21
C ILE A 26 6.79 7.32 11.85
N HIS A 27 7.76 7.93 11.18
CA HIS A 27 8.42 9.16 11.58
C HIS A 27 7.95 10.32 10.70
N ARG A 28 7.82 11.50 11.29
CA ARG A 28 7.57 12.75 10.58
C ARG A 28 8.86 13.54 10.46
N VAL A 29 9.13 14.05 9.28
CA VAL A 29 10.24 14.95 8.99
C VAL A 29 9.66 16.29 8.55
N ASP A 30 9.88 17.33 9.33
CA ASP A 30 9.39 18.67 9.02
C ASP A 30 10.26 19.37 7.95
N ALA A 31 9.82 20.54 7.50
CA ALA A 31 10.53 21.34 6.48
C ALA A 31 11.95 21.77 6.88
N LYS A 32 12.30 21.67 8.19
CA LYS A 32 13.64 21.97 8.71
C LYS A 32 14.49 20.70 8.85
N GLY A 33 13.97 19.55 8.47
CA GLY A 33 14.65 18.25 8.61
C GLY A 33 14.59 17.66 10.02
N LYS A 34 13.78 18.23 10.94
CA LYS A 34 13.61 17.66 12.28
C LYS A 34 12.74 16.41 12.21
N VAL A 35 13.26 15.32 12.76
CA VAL A 35 12.57 14.02 12.85
C VAL A 35 11.87 13.87 14.20
N SER A 36 10.63 13.38 14.17
CA SER A 36 9.85 13.02 15.35
C SER A 36 9.03 11.77 15.09
N GLU A 37 8.67 11.01 16.11
CA GLU A 37 7.74 9.90 15.97
C GLU A 37 6.35 10.47 15.64
N PHE A 38 5.71 9.91 14.61
CA PHE A 38 4.40 10.32 14.16
C PHE A 38 3.32 9.32 14.60
N ALA A 39 3.59 8.03 14.41
CA ALA A 39 2.71 6.95 14.82
C ALA A 39 3.51 5.67 15.09
N SER A 40 2.95 4.79 15.92
CA SER A 40 3.46 3.45 16.17
C SER A 40 2.28 2.48 16.13
N LEU A 41 2.28 1.59 15.14
CA LEU A 41 1.31 0.52 14.99
C LEU A 41 1.86 -0.77 15.61
N GLN A 42 0.95 -1.64 16.09
CA GLN A 42 1.31 -2.95 16.62
C GLN A 42 1.49 -3.98 15.49
N VAL A 43 2.39 -3.64 14.54
CA VAL A 43 2.72 -4.45 13.37
C VAL A 43 4.24 -4.59 13.25
N GLU A 44 4.69 -5.61 12.56
CA GLU A 44 6.14 -5.83 12.35
C GLU A 44 6.68 -5.01 11.17
N GLN A 45 5.85 -4.80 10.16
CA GLN A 45 6.26 -4.19 8.89
C GLN A 45 5.21 -3.19 8.41
N ILE A 46 5.69 -2.08 7.88
CA ILE A 46 4.91 -1.12 7.11
C ILE A 46 5.51 -1.06 5.71
N TRP A 47 4.70 -1.32 4.70
CA TRP A 47 5.13 -1.40 3.30
C TRP A 47 4.71 -0.21 2.46
N ALA A 48 3.58 0.40 2.79
CA ALA A 48 3.04 1.53 2.04
C ALA A 48 2.40 2.55 2.98
N ILE A 49 2.50 3.83 2.62
CA ILE A 49 1.76 4.93 3.26
C ILE A 49 1.21 5.82 2.16
N VAL A 50 -0.11 6.04 2.14
CA VAL A 50 -0.78 6.86 1.13
C VAL A 50 -1.80 7.80 1.79
N PRO A 51 -1.67 9.13 1.66
CA PRO A 51 -2.73 10.07 2.04
C PRO A 51 -3.94 9.89 1.13
N HIS A 52 -5.12 9.77 1.74
CA HIS A 52 -6.38 9.59 1.02
C HIS A 52 -7.55 10.16 1.83
N GLU A 53 -8.37 11.01 1.23
CA GLU A 53 -9.61 11.60 1.79
C GLU A 53 -9.46 12.11 3.25
N GLY A 54 -8.36 12.82 3.53
CA GLY A 54 -8.12 13.38 4.87
C GLY A 54 -7.64 12.37 5.91
N ARG A 55 -7.30 11.16 5.50
CA ARG A 55 -6.70 10.11 6.31
C ARG A 55 -5.41 9.58 5.70
N LEU A 56 -4.74 8.68 6.39
CA LEU A 56 -3.58 7.94 5.90
C LEU A 56 -3.96 6.48 5.80
N LEU A 57 -3.71 5.88 4.65
CA LEU A 57 -3.76 4.44 4.45
C LEU A 57 -2.36 3.87 4.64
N VAL A 58 -2.25 2.79 5.43
CA VAL A 58 -0.97 2.18 5.80
C VAL A 58 -1.05 0.68 5.53
N GLY A 59 -0.35 0.22 4.50
CA GLY A 59 -0.23 -1.20 4.15
C GLY A 59 0.82 -1.87 5.03
N THR A 60 0.47 -3.00 5.64
CA THR A 60 1.29 -3.65 6.66
C THR A 60 1.50 -5.14 6.42
N GLY A 61 2.40 -5.74 7.21
CA GLY A 61 2.68 -7.17 7.33
C GLY A 61 3.07 -7.56 8.76
N PRO A 62 3.07 -8.86 9.09
CA PRO A 62 2.76 -10.03 8.25
C PRO A 62 1.30 -10.53 8.34
N LYS A 63 0.34 -9.68 8.67
CA LYS A 63 -1.07 -10.06 8.81
C LYS A 63 -1.96 -9.59 7.65
N GLY A 64 -1.39 -8.92 6.63
CA GLY A 64 -2.15 -8.48 5.47
C GLY A 64 -3.22 -7.41 5.78
N GLU A 65 -2.97 -6.57 6.78
CA GLU A 65 -3.90 -5.53 7.20
C GLU A 65 -3.58 -4.19 6.53
N LEU A 66 -4.62 -3.50 6.06
CA LEU A 66 -4.55 -2.10 5.68
C LEU A 66 -5.17 -1.27 6.81
N PHE A 67 -4.37 -0.41 7.40
CA PHE A 67 -4.84 0.54 8.41
C PHE A 67 -5.24 1.86 7.79
N SER A 68 -6.20 2.53 8.43
CA SER A 68 -6.53 3.94 8.21
C SER A 68 -6.28 4.72 9.50
N LEU A 69 -5.46 5.79 9.44
CA LEU A 69 -5.17 6.69 10.55
C LEU A 69 -5.65 8.10 10.20
N ASP A 70 -5.85 8.95 11.21
CA ASP A 70 -6.01 10.38 10.94
C ASP A 70 -4.67 11.03 10.51
N LEU A 71 -4.71 12.27 10.02
CA LEU A 71 -3.52 13.01 9.59
C LEU A 71 -2.61 13.45 10.75
N GLN A 72 -2.95 13.09 11.98
CA GLN A 72 -2.14 13.25 13.19
C GLN A 72 -1.49 11.93 13.65
N GLY A 73 -1.70 10.85 12.89
CA GLY A 73 -1.16 9.52 13.21
C GLY A 73 -1.95 8.77 14.30
N LYS A 74 -3.20 9.19 14.55
CA LYS A 74 -4.06 8.63 15.58
C LYS A 74 -5.25 7.90 14.97
N ASP A 75 -6.11 7.34 15.86
CA ASP A 75 -7.34 6.64 15.47
C ASP A 75 -7.10 5.53 14.44
N PRO A 76 -6.17 4.57 14.69
CA PRO A 76 -5.92 3.47 13.77
C PRO A 76 -7.15 2.56 13.68
N LYS A 77 -7.58 2.26 12.46
CA LYS A 77 -8.67 1.34 12.14
C LYS A 77 -8.23 0.41 11.03
N VAL A 78 -8.50 -0.87 11.17
CA VAL A 78 -8.33 -1.82 10.06
C VAL A 78 -9.49 -1.60 9.09
N VAL A 79 -9.15 -1.34 7.82
CA VAL A 79 -10.11 -1.13 6.73
C VAL A 79 -10.05 -2.24 5.68
N LEU A 80 -9.01 -3.06 5.73
CA LEU A 80 -8.91 -4.32 5.02
C LEU A 80 -8.12 -5.30 5.89
N ASP A 81 -8.61 -6.52 6.01
CA ASP A 81 -7.98 -7.67 6.65
C ASP A 81 -8.01 -8.81 5.62
N SER A 82 -6.91 -8.98 4.90
CA SER A 82 -6.84 -9.93 3.79
C SER A 82 -6.27 -11.27 4.25
N ASP A 83 -6.56 -12.35 3.51
CA ASP A 83 -5.95 -13.67 3.72
C ASP A 83 -4.46 -13.71 3.34
N GLU A 84 -3.92 -12.64 2.74
CA GLU A 84 -2.52 -12.51 2.37
C GLU A 84 -1.67 -12.07 3.57
N LYS A 85 -0.34 -12.20 3.47
CA LYS A 85 0.54 -11.78 4.56
C LYS A 85 0.83 -10.28 4.55
N ASP A 86 1.04 -9.73 3.37
CA ASP A 86 1.53 -8.36 3.23
C ASP A 86 0.66 -7.55 2.27
N ILE A 87 0.37 -6.32 2.63
CA ILE A 87 -0.14 -5.28 1.73
C ILE A 87 1.07 -4.44 1.29
N LEU A 88 1.62 -4.76 0.11
CA LEU A 88 2.88 -4.18 -0.37
C LEU A 88 2.69 -2.85 -1.07
N SER A 89 1.59 -2.68 -1.77
CA SER A 89 1.30 -1.47 -2.54
C SER A 89 -0.14 -1.02 -2.35
N VAL A 90 -0.34 0.29 -2.36
CA VAL A 90 -1.66 0.94 -2.23
C VAL A 90 -1.75 2.00 -3.32
N LEU A 91 -2.84 1.99 -4.07
CA LEU A 91 -3.16 3.00 -5.08
C LEU A 91 -4.57 3.52 -4.83
N THR A 92 -4.74 4.84 -4.90
CA THR A 92 -6.05 5.48 -4.78
C THR A 92 -6.46 6.09 -6.12
N VAL A 93 -7.69 5.82 -6.55
CA VAL A 93 -8.27 6.34 -7.79
C VAL A 93 -9.64 6.96 -7.47
N GLY A 94 -9.69 8.28 -7.39
CA GLY A 94 -10.88 8.94 -6.86
C GLY A 94 -11.12 8.49 -5.41
N LYS A 95 -12.26 7.86 -5.14
CA LYS A 95 -12.59 7.28 -3.82
C LYS A 95 -12.20 5.82 -3.67
N GLU A 96 -11.85 5.17 -4.78
CA GLU A 96 -11.48 3.77 -4.77
C GLU A 96 -10.07 3.58 -4.21
N VAL A 97 -9.87 2.51 -3.47
CA VAL A 97 -8.59 2.10 -2.90
C VAL A 97 -8.28 0.69 -3.40
N LEU A 98 -7.15 0.57 -4.09
CA LEU A 98 -6.64 -0.70 -4.61
C LEU A 98 -5.37 -1.07 -3.86
N VAL A 99 -5.21 -2.35 -3.57
CA VAL A 99 -4.01 -2.86 -2.90
C VAL A 99 -3.42 -4.04 -3.64
N GLY A 100 -2.11 -4.11 -3.63
CA GLY A 100 -1.35 -5.26 -4.11
C GLY A 100 -0.74 -6.02 -2.94
N THR A 101 -0.82 -7.34 -3.00
CA THR A 101 -0.49 -8.25 -1.89
C THR A 101 0.70 -9.15 -2.17
N SER A 102 1.15 -9.85 -1.11
CA SER A 102 2.11 -10.96 -1.11
C SER A 102 1.71 -11.97 -0.02
N PRO A 103 1.96 -13.31 -0.18
CA PRO A 103 2.66 -13.95 -1.29
C PRO A 103 1.79 -14.32 -2.50
N GLY A 104 0.48 -14.13 -2.47
CA GLY A 104 -0.43 -14.60 -3.51
C GLY A 104 -0.56 -13.65 -4.71
N ALA A 105 0.19 -12.56 -4.81
CA ALA A 105 0.17 -11.59 -5.91
C ALA A 105 -1.25 -11.16 -6.33
N LYS A 106 -2.14 -10.87 -5.36
CA LYS A 106 -3.51 -10.46 -5.63
C LYS A 106 -3.63 -8.94 -5.71
N LEU A 107 -4.51 -8.49 -6.59
CA LEU A 107 -5.03 -7.13 -6.63
C LEU A 107 -6.41 -7.14 -5.99
N LEU A 108 -6.56 -6.43 -4.87
CA LEU A 108 -7.81 -6.31 -4.15
C LEU A 108 -8.32 -4.87 -4.20
N GLN A 109 -9.64 -4.72 -4.23
CA GLN A 109 -10.32 -3.45 -3.99
C GLN A 109 -10.81 -3.42 -2.55
N VAL A 110 -10.50 -2.34 -1.84
CA VAL A 110 -11.01 -2.12 -0.48
C VAL A 110 -12.47 -1.71 -0.58
N THR A 111 -13.33 -2.45 0.10
CA THR A 111 -14.77 -2.22 0.16
C THR A 111 -15.19 -1.83 1.58
N LYS A 112 -16.48 -1.71 1.84
CA LYS A 112 -16.99 -1.53 3.21
C LYS A 112 -16.86 -2.80 4.05
N ALA A 113 -16.79 -3.96 3.40
CA ALA A 113 -16.44 -5.22 4.02
C ALA A 113 -14.91 -5.28 4.16
N THR A 114 -14.41 -5.72 5.31
CA THR A 114 -12.97 -5.70 5.62
C THR A 114 -12.17 -6.78 4.89
N ASP A 115 -12.82 -7.74 4.24
CA ASP A 115 -12.18 -8.82 3.46
C ASP A 115 -11.75 -8.40 2.05
N GLY A 116 -12.25 -7.25 1.56
CA GLY A 116 -11.95 -6.73 0.24
C GLY A 116 -12.61 -7.52 -0.91
N GLU A 117 -12.46 -7.01 -2.13
CA GLU A 117 -12.93 -7.66 -3.35
C GLU A 117 -11.73 -8.01 -4.24
N LEU A 118 -11.63 -9.29 -4.65
CA LEU A 118 -10.59 -9.74 -5.56
C LEU A 118 -10.87 -9.22 -6.97
N LEU A 119 -10.01 -8.34 -7.46
CA LEU A 119 -10.08 -7.85 -8.85
C LEU A 119 -9.25 -8.70 -9.80
N HIS A 120 -8.08 -9.17 -9.34
CA HIS A 120 -7.21 -10.01 -10.16
C HIS A 120 -6.26 -10.84 -9.30
N ASP A 121 -6.01 -12.06 -9.75
CA ASP A 121 -5.04 -12.99 -9.20
C ASP A 121 -3.95 -13.20 -10.25
N PHE A 122 -2.75 -12.72 -9.98
CA PHE A 122 -1.64 -12.78 -10.92
C PHE A 122 -0.85 -14.08 -10.73
N ALA A 123 -0.32 -14.60 -11.82
CA ALA A 123 0.69 -15.65 -11.76
C ALA A 123 2.03 -15.03 -11.30
N GLY A 124 2.28 -15.05 -10.00
CA GLY A 124 3.48 -14.50 -9.36
C GLY A 124 3.39 -14.56 -7.85
N ASP A 125 4.37 -13.94 -7.18
CA ASP A 125 4.49 -13.98 -5.72
C ASP A 125 4.08 -12.68 -5.06
N GLU A 126 4.25 -11.53 -5.73
CA GLU A 126 3.89 -10.25 -5.14
C GLU A 126 3.47 -9.20 -6.17
N VAL A 127 2.50 -8.36 -5.82
CA VAL A 127 2.18 -7.12 -6.52
C VAL A 127 2.94 -5.98 -5.85
N ARG A 128 4.12 -5.67 -6.38
CA ARG A 128 5.06 -4.74 -5.76
C ARG A 128 4.71 -3.29 -5.91
N ALA A 129 4.13 -2.92 -7.04
CA ALA A 129 3.71 -1.55 -7.32
C ALA A 129 2.46 -1.50 -8.18
N LEU A 130 1.69 -0.44 -7.99
CA LEU A 130 0.50 -0.10 -8.76
C LEU A 130 0.64 1.33 -9.26
N ALA A 131 0.25 1.57 -10.49
CA ALA A 131 0.22 2.92 -11.07
C ALA A 131 -0.99 3.09 -11.99
N LEU A 132 -1.59 4.28 -11.93
CA LEU A 132 -2.56 4.70 -12.92
C LEU A 132 -1.84 5.38 -14.08
N VAL A 133 -2.11 4.92 -15.29
CA VAL A 133 -1.56 5.48 -16.53
C VAL A 133 -2.70 5.88 -17.46
N GLU A 134 -2.39 6.63 -18.52
CA GLU A 134 -3.38 6.92 -19.55
C GLU A 134 -3.90 5.60 -20.15
N GLY A 135 -5.19 5.35 -20.00
CA GLY A 135 -5.85 4.14 -20.51
C GLY A 135 -5.94 2.96 -19.55
N GLY A 136 -5.42 3.04 -18.30
CA GLY A 136 -5.64 1.95 -17.37
C GLY A 136 -4.77 1.87 -16.13
N LEU A 137 -4.85 0.74 -15.45
CA LEU A 137 -4.06 0.36 -14.30
C LEU A 137 -2.89 -0.52 -14.73
N VAL A 138 -1.71 -0.22 -14.21
CA VAL A 138 -0.51 -1.06 -14.34
C VAL A 138 -0.13 -1.63 -12.99
N ALA A 139 0.09 -2.94 -12.95
CA ALA A 139 0.63 -3.64 -11.80
C ALA A 139 2.02 -4.21 -12.13
N ALA A 140 3.00 -3.95 -11.27
CA ALA A 140 4.30 -4.61 -11.32
C ALA A 140 4.25 -5.85 -10.42
N VAL A 141 4.40 -7.02 -11.04
CA VAL A 141 4.32 -8.33 -10.38
C VAL A 141 5.68 -8.99 -10.43
N ASN A 142 6.17 -9.43 -9.28
CA ASN A 142 7.38 -10.23 -9.17
C ASN A 142 7.00 -11.71 -9.04
N ASP A 143 7.78 -12.54 -9.70
CA ASP A 143 7.75 -13.99 -9.60
C ASP A 143 9.17 -14.44 -9.22
N PHE A 144 9.32 -15.06 -8.06
CA PHE A 144 10.61 -15.52 -7.53
C PHE A 144 10.90 -16.99 -7.86
N SER A 145 10.07 -17.62 -8.70
CA SER A 145 10.36 -18.95 -9.21
C SER A 145 11.65 -18.93 -10.06
N ASP A 146 12.42 -20.01 -10.03
CA ASP A 146 13.71 -20.16 -10.76
C ASP A 146 13.62 -19.91 -12.29
N ARG A 147 12.41 -19.82 -12.84
CA ARG A 147 12.15 -19.55 -14.26
C ARG A 147 12.03 -18.07 -14.60
N ALA A 148 12.00 -17.19 -13.61
CA ALA A 148 11.47 -15.85 -13.81
C ALA A 148 12.41 -14.69 -13.52
N LEU A 149 13.71 -14.90 -13.37
CA LEU A 149 14.69 -13.80 -13.28
C LEU A 149 14.69 -12.86 -14.52
N SER A 150 13.80 -13.10 -15.48
CA SER A 150 13.78 -12.37 -16.75
C SER A 150 12.48 -11.65 -17.12
N SER A 151 11.40 -11.75 -16.35
CA SER A 151 10.14 -11.12 -16.77
C SER A 151 9.50 -10.23 -15.71
N VAL A 152 9.71 -8.92 -15.86
CA VAL A 152 8.78 -7.95 -15.30
C VAL A 152 7.50 -8.02 -16.13
N GLN A 153 6.46 -8.66 -15.62
CA GLN A 153 5.16 -8.68 -16.27
C GLN A 153 4.42 -7.38 -15.92
N ALA A 154 4.39 -6.45 -16.87
CA ALA A 154 3.46 -5.33 -16.82
C ALA A 154 2.14 -5.78 -17.46
N LEU A 155 1.08 -5.98 -16.65
CA LEU A 155 -0.26 -6.21 -17.16
C LEU A 155 -0.97 -4.86 -17.32
N THR A 156 -1.13 -4.39 -18.56
CA THR A 156 -2.00 -3.25 -18.85
C THR A 156 -3.41 -3.77 -19.07
N LYS A 157 -4.26 -3.69 -18.06
CA LYS A 157 -5.68 -3.95 -18.21
C LYS A 157 -6.36 -2.61 -18.43
N THR A 158 -6.97 -2.41 -19.60
CA THR A 158 -7.84 -1.26 -19.84
C THR A 158 -9.06 -1.41 -18.94
N LEU A 159 -9.04 -0.74 -17.81
CA LEU A 159 -10.24 -0.54 -17.00
C LEU A 159 -11.10 0.46 -17.76
N ASN A 160 -12.27 0.02 -18.21
CA ASN A 160 -13.23 0.95 -18.77
C ASN A 160 -13.50 2.04 -17.74
N ARG A 161 -13.15 3.27 -18.08
CA ARG A 161 -13.25 4.48 -17.24
C ARG A 161 -14.65 4.70 -16.65
N THR A 162 -15.67 4.05 -17.23
CA THR A 162 -17.07 4.15 -16.82
C THR A 162 -17.42 3.38 -15.54
N SER A 163 -16.61 2.43 -15.10
CA SER A 163 -16.88 1.68 -13.87
C SER A 163 -16.16 2.21 -12.63
N LEU A 164 -15.20 3.13 -12.78
CA LEU A 164 -14.45 3.75 -11.68
C LEU A 164 -14.83 5.21 -11.42
N ILE A 165 -15.74 5.80 -12.22
CA ILE A 165 -16.19 7.20 -12.12
C ILE A 165 -17.73 7.24 -12.16
N GLY A 166 -18.37 6.30 -11.55
CA GLY A 166 -19.82 6.28 -11.37
C GLY A 166 -20.22 6.82 -10.00
#